data_4914fd16b61250bc013a331f041b863e
#
_entry.id   4914fd16b61250bc013a331f041b863e
#
_cell.length_a   1.000
_cell.length_b   1.000
_cell.length_c   1.000
_cell.angle_alpha   90.00
_cell.angle_beta   90.00
_cell.angle_gamma   90.00
#
_symmetry.space_group_name_H-M   'P 1'
#
loop_
_entity.id
_entity.type
_entity.pdbx_description
1 polymer ?
#
loop_
_entity_poly.entity_id
_entity_poly.type
_entity_poly.pdbx_seq_one_letter_code
_entity_poly.pdbx_strand_id
1 'polypeptide(L)'
;MADKNIFKLEGKSQEQVKEAFLEFLKIDKTKPGGYASVGSNKVICKVAKEACGVNSVLDIKKAEDATEVSKLLTAKIDEEQDYGKRHQLGSLRCHVRKYIDFLDYCERLKGKPVYEFEKDPDRPFIDAGQFKKIVSQLKAKKNIILEGAPGVGKTFLARKIAYQLIGFVKDENIEMVQFHQSYSYEDFVQGIRPSEEGGFERRNGIFFDFCSKARRSPDQQFVFIIDEINRGNISKILGELMMLIEADKRKKQYAIKLTYS
;
A
#
# COMPACT_ATOMS: atom_id res chain seq x y z
N MET A 1 -9.71 -6.91 -9.12
CA MET A 1 -9.44 -6.50 -7.73
C MET A 1 -9.69 -7.69 -6.87
N ALA A 2 -8.71 -8.06 -6.04
CA ALA A 2 -9.01 -9.00 -4.98
C ALA A 2 -10.06 -8.37 -4.08
N ASP A 3 -11.13 -9.11 -3.81
CA ASP A 3 -12.13 -8.72 -2.83
C ASP A 3 -11.40 -8.60 -1.49
N LYS A 4 -11.35 -7.40 -0.88
CA LYS A 4 -10.62 -7.21 0.37
C LYS A 4 -11.24 -7.95 1.56
N ASN A 5 -12.46 -8.46 1.43
CA ASN A 5 -13.03 -9.42 2.36
C ASN A 5 -12.22 -10.73 2.40
N ILE A 6 -11.44 -11.03 1.36
CA ILE A 6 -10.53 -12.18 1.34
C ILE A 6 -9.52 -12.14 2.49
N PHE A 7 -9.14 -10.95 2.99
CA PHE A 7 -8.18 -10.78 4.09
C PHE A 7 -8.78 -10.85 5.51
N LYS A 8 -10.09 -11.02 5.65
CA LYS A 8 -10.73 -11.34 6.93
C LYS A 8 -10.56 -12.83 7.18
N LEU A 9 -9.66 -13.23 8.09
CA LEU A 9 -9.27 -14.63 8.25
C LEU A 9 -10.14 -15.45 9.21
N GLU A 10 -10.97 -14.80 10.02
CA GLU A 10 -11.86 -15.48 10.96
C GLU A 10 -12.84 -16.41 10.23
N GLY A 11 -12.93 -17.67 10.66
CA GLY A 11 -13.80 -18.68 10.04
C GLY A 11 -13.36 -19.20 8.67
N LYS A 12 -12.22 -18.76 8.11
CA LYS A 12 -11.73 -19.24 6.81
C LYS A 12 -11.03 -20.59 6.92
N SER A 13 -11.26 -21.43 5.90
CA SER A 13 -10.52 -22.67 5.69
C SER A 13 -9.06 -22.42 5.26
N GLN A 14 -8.19 -23.41 5.36
CA GLN A 14 -6.80 -23.30 4.89
C GLN A 14 -6.70 -22.88 3.41
N GLU A 15 -7.57 -23.40 2.54
CA GLU A 15 -7.58 -23.03 1.12
C GLU A 15 -7.90 -21.56 0.90
N GLN A 16 -8.89 -21.03 1.62
CA GLN A 16 -9.25 -19.60 1.56
C GLN A 16 -8.15 -18.70 2.14
N VAL A 17 -7.43 -19.16 3.18
CA VAL A 17 -6.27 -18.42 3.73
C VAL A 17 -5.11 -18.42 2.75
N LYS A 18 -4.88 -19.56 2.07
CA LYS A 18 -3.85 -19.67 1.03
C LYS A 18 -4.15 -18.73 -0.15
N GLU A 19 -5.40 -18.66 -0.60
CA GLU A 19 -5.83 -17.73 -1.64
C GLU A 19 -5.60 -16.28 -1.23
N ALA A 20 -5.98 -15.91 0.00
CA ALA A 20 -5.72 -14.58 0.55
C ALA A 20 -4.23 -14.26 0.62
N PHE A 21 -3.40 -15.21 1.01
CA PHE A 21 -1.95 -15.04 1.04
C PHE A 21 -1.36 -14.84 -0.37
N LEU A 22 -1.82 -15.59 -1.37
CA LEU A 22 -1.38 -15.42 -2.75
C LEU A 22 -1.79 -14.03 -3.31
N GLU A 23 -2.96 -13.52 -2.96
CA GLU A 23 -3.38 -12.16 -3.33
C GLU A 23 -2.52 -11.09 -2.61
N PHE A 24 -2.18 -11.29 -1.33
CA PHE A 24 -1.25 -10.42 -0.63
C PHE A 24 0.11 -10.36 -1.33
N LEU A 25 0.67 -11.49 -1.75
CA LEU A 25 1.96 -11.52 -2.46
C LEU A 25 1.94 -10.69 -3.76
N LYS A 26 0.80 -10.66 -4.48
CA LYS A 26 0.63 -9.79 -5.65
C LYS A 26 0.65 -8.30 -5.28
N ILE A 27 -0.02 -7.94 -4.17
CA ILE A 27 -0.03 -6.56 -3.64
C ILE A 27 1.37 -6.13 -3.23
N ASP A 28 2.10 -7.00 -2.53
CA ASP A 28 3.46 -6.79 -2.05
C ASP A 28 4.52 -6.89 -3.19
N LYS A 29 4.10 -7.10 -4.45
CA LYS A 29 4.96 -7.29 -5.61
C LYS A 29 5.96 -8.45 -5.47
N THR A 30 5.67 -9.39 -4.59
CA THR A 30 6.46 -10.61 -4.39
C THR A 30 5.97 -11.69 -5.35
N LYS A 31 6.89 -12.31 -6.09
CA LYS A 31 6.52 -13.48 -6.92
C LYS A 31 6.09 -14.62 -6.02
N PRO A 32 4.90 -15.25 -6.26
CA PRO A 32 4.37 -16.27 -5.36
C PRO A 32 5.26 -17.53 -5.26
N GLY A 33 5.97 -17.91 -6.31
CA GLY A 33 7.00 -18.96 -6.35
C GLY A 33 6.93 -19.98 -5.19
N GLY A 34 8.02 -20.13 -4.46
CA GLY A 34 8.11 -21.04 -3.30
C GLY A 34 7.21 -20.65 -2.11
N TYR A 35 6.78 -19.42 -1.99
CA TYR A 35 5.94 -18.96 -0.88
C TYR A 35 4.57 -19.64 -0.86
N ALA A 36 4.03 -20.05 -2.04
CA ALA A 36 2.77 -20.75 -2.14
C ALA A 36 2.78 -22.12 -1.41
N SER A 37 3.96 -22.69 -1.14
CA SER A 37 4.13 -23.96 -0.44
C SER A 37 4.14 -23.84 1.09
N VAL A 38 4.02 -22.64 1.66
CA VAL A 38 4.15 -22.39 3.09
C VAL A 38 3.23 -23.29 3.94
N GLY A 39 2.03 -23.52 3.47
CA GLY A 39 1.03 -24.33 4.17
C GLY A 39 1.12 -25.84 3.95
N SER A 40 1.87 -26.29 2.94
CA SER A 40 1.99 -27.71 2.56
C SER A 40 3.39 -28.30 2.73
N ASN A 41 4.39 -27.46 3.06
CA ASN A 41 5.76 -27.93 3.26
C ASN A 41 5.87 -28.74 4.56
N LYS A 42 6.26 -30.01 4.45
CA LYS A 42 6.31 -30.96 5.57
C LYS A 42 7.17 -30.48 6.74
N VAL A 43 8.28 -29.80 6.48
CA VAL A 43 9.17 -29.26 7.52
C VAL A 43 8.50 -28.12 8.26
N ILE A 44 7.92 -27.15 7.51
CA ILE A 44 7.19 -26.02 8.12
C ILE A 44 6.00 -26.52 8.94
N CYS A 45 5.23 -27.48 8.41
CA CYS A 45 4.09 -28.07 9.14
C CYS A 45 4.53 -28.77 10.41
N LYS A 46 5.64 -29.52 10.38
CA LYS A 46 6.20 -30.16 11.60
C LYS A 46 6.60 -29.11 12.66
N VAL A 47 7.26 -28.04 12.24
CA VAL A 47 7.66 -26.97 13.16
C VAL A 47 6.44 -26.19 13.66
N ALA A 48 5.42 -25.96 12.84
CA ALA A 48 4.16 -25.33 13.27
C ALA A 48 3.43 -26.19 14.34
N LYS A 49 3.46 -27.49 14.19
CA LYS A 49 2.91 -28.41 15.20
C LYS A 49 3.70 -28.36 16.52
N GLU A 50 5.01 -28.31 16.42
CA GLU A 50 5.92 -28.20 17.58
C GLU A 50 5.75 -26.87 18.32
N ALA A 51 5.64 -25.74 17.56
CA ALA A 51 5.55 -24.40 18.12
C ALA A 51 4.16 -24.05 18.67
N CYS A 52 3.11 -24.39 17.94
CA CYS A 52 1.76 -23.86 18.14
C CYS A 52 0.68 -24.96 18.22
N GLY A 53 1.05 -26.24 18.10
CA GLY A 53 0.10 -27.35 18.13
C GLY A 53 -0.80 -27.49 16.88
N VAL A 54 -0.54 -26.75 15.81
CA VAL A 54 -1.35 -26.74 14.59
C VAL A 54 -0.73 -27.60 13.48
N ASN A 55 -1.55 -28.16 12.61
CA ASN A 55 -1.06 -29.06 11.54
C ASN A 55 -0.49 -28.31 10.33
N SER A 56 -0.81 -27.04 10.17
CA SER A 56 -0.31 -26.19 9.09
C SER A 56 -0.13 -24.75 9.57
N VAL A 57 0.86 -24.05 9.04
CA VAL A 57 1.02 -22.60 9.27
C VAL A 57 -0.20 -21.80 8.80
N LEU A 58 -0.97 -22.30 7.84
CA LEU A 58 -2.21 -21.65 7.38
C LEU A 58 -3.36 -21.71 8.41
N ASP A 59 -3.24 -22.55 9.45
CA ASP A 59 -4.16 -22.57 10.58
C ASP A 59 -3.89 -21.42 11.56
N ILE A 60 -2.70 -20.83 11.52
CA ILE A 60 -2.29 -19.70 12.35
C ILE A 60 -2.94 -18.43 11.80
N LYS A 61 -3.67 -17.71 12.64
CA LYS A 61 -4.37 -16.47 12.28
C LYS A 61 -3.76 -15.22 12.94
N LYS A 62 -2.77 -15.38 13.81
CA LYS A 62 -2.08 -14.29 14.51
C LYS A 62 -0.59 -14.28 14.14
N ALA A 63 -0.03 -13.11 13.93
CA ALA A 63 1.39 -12.93 13.60
C ALA A 63 2.33 -13.39 14.72
N GLU A 64 1.91 -13.23 15.97
CA GLU A 64 2.67 -13.67 17.16
C GLU A 64 2.93 -15.18 17.13
N ASP A 65 1.88 -15.99 16.88
CA ASP A 65 2.00 -17.45 16.81
C ASP A 65 2.89 -17.88 15.62
N ALA A 66 2.78 -17.22 14.45
CA ALA A 66 3.64 -17.49 13.31
C ALA A 66 5.10 -17.10 13.59
N THR A 67 5.33 -16.11 14.45
CA THR A 67 6.66 -15.70 14.89
C THR A 67 7.35 -16.81 15.70
N GLU A 68 6.63 -17.55 16.52
CA GLU A 68 7.19 -18.71 17.25
C GLU A 68 7.68 -19.79 16.27
N VAL A 69 6.94 -20.05 15.19
CA VAL A 69 7.41 -20.96 14.12
C VAL A 69 8.71 -20.46 13.48
N SER A 70 8.82 -19.16 13.25
CA SER A 70 10.05 -18.55 12.70
C SER A 70 11.23 -18.65 13.66
N LYS A 71 11.03 -18.49 14.97
CA LYS A 71 12.06 -18.64 16.01
C LYS A 71 12.58 -20.08 16.07
N LEU A 72 11.69 -21.08 16.08
CA LEU A 72 12.08 -22.47 16.08
C LEU A 72 12.84 -22.88 14.81
N LEU A 73 12.44 -22.36 13.64
CA LEU A 73 13.22 -22.55 12.42
C LEU A 73 14.62 -21.95 12.53
N THR A 74 14.76 -20.81 13.21
CA THR A 74 16.06 -20.18 13.44
C THR A 74 16.94 -21.04 14.32
N ALA A 75 16.43 -21.55 15.44
CA ALA A 75 17.18 -22.46 16.32
C ALA A 75 17.65 -23.72 15.57
N LYS A 76 16.76 -24.34 14.78
CA LYS A 76 17.12 -25.51 13.95
C LYS A 76 18.17 -25.19 12.86
N ILE A 77 18.22 -23.95 12.35
CA ILE A 77 19.27 -23.50 11.43
C ILE A 77 20.62 -23.39 12.15
N ASP A 78 20.62 -22.89 13.37
CA ASP A 78 21.84 -22.69 14.16
C ASP A 78 22.45 -24.01 14.60
N GLU A 79 21.62 -25.04 14.89
CA GLU A 79 22.03 -26.39 15.23
C GLU A 79 22.48 -27.26 14.05
N GLU A 80 22.06 -26.93 12.81
CA GLU A 80 22.31 -27.74 11.64
C GLU A 80 23.74 -27.52 11.08
N GLN A 81 24.51 -28.58 10.98
CA GLN A 81 25.90 -28.57 10.50
C GLN A 81 26.02 -28.75 8.98
N ASP A 82 25.04 -29.43 8.36
CA ASP A 82 25.02 -29.63 6.91
C ASP A 82 24.62 -28.35 6.18
N TYR A 83 25.50 -27.87 5.31
CA TYR A 83 25.30 -26.61 4.57
C TYR A 83 24.06 -26.62 3.72
N GLY A 84 23.77 -27.73 3.01
CA GLY A 84 22.59 -27.85 2.13
C GLY A 84 21.28 -27.78 2.90
N LYS A 85 21.19 -28.51 4.01
CA LYS A 85 20.02 -28.48 4.90
C LYS A 85 19.85 -27.12 5.57
N ARG A 86 20.95 -26.52 6.03
CA ARG A 86 20.94 -25.18 6.63
C ARG A 86 20.40 -24.14 5.65
N HIS A 87 20.84 -24.17 4.38
CA HIS A 87 20.32 -23.29 3.32
C HIS A 87 18.83 -23.53 3.05
N GLN A 88 18.40 -24.79 3.00
CA GLN A 88 16.98 -25.15 2.84
C GLN A 88 16.11 -24.61 3.99
N LEU A 89 16.53 -24.79 5.23
CA LEU A 89 15.84 -24.25 6.41
C LEU A 89 15.76 -22.72 6.37
N GLY A 90 16.83 -22.05 5.94
CA GLY A 90 16.86 -20.60 5.74
C GLY A 90 15.82 -20.12 4.73
N SER A 91 15.67 -20.83 3.60
CA SER A 91 14.61 -20.56 2.62
C SER A 91 13.22 -20.72 3.21
N LEU A 92 12.97 -21.79 3.95
CA LEU A 92 11.67 -22.04 4.61
C LEU A 92 11.33 -20.97 5.65
N ARG A 93 12.33 -20.51 6.42
CA ARG A 93 12.16 -19.38 7.35
C ARG A 93 11.73 -18.11 6.62
N CYS A 94 12.27 -17.82 5.43
CA CYS A 94 11.81 -16.69 4.62
C CYS A 94 10.34 -16.82 4.21
N HIS A 95 9.86 -18.03 3.91
CA HIS A 95 8.45 -18.26 3.61
C HIS A 95 7.55 -17.96 4.82
N VAL A 96 7.94 -18.41 6.01
CA VAL A 96 7.18 -18.12 7.24
C VAL A 96 7.21 -16.64 7.59
N ARG A 97 8.33 -15.95 7.44
CA ARG A 97 8.42 -14.49 7.62
C ARG A 97 7.45 -13.75 6.69
N LYS A 98 7.37 -14.17 5.44
CA LYS A 98 6.43 -13.55 4.49
C LYS A 98 4.97 -13.83 4.86
N TYR A 99 4.70 -14.97 5.48
CA TYR A 99 3.38 -15.26 6.04
C TYR A 99 3.07 -14.40 7.28
N ILE A 100 4.06 -14.08 8.12
CA ILE A 100 3.91 -13.12 9.22
C ILE A 100 3.55 -11.72 8.66
N ASP A 101 4.26 -11.23 7.65
CA ASP A 101 3.94 -9.96 6.98
C ASP A 101 2.48 -9.92 6.48
N PHE A 102 2.01 -11.05 5.97
CA PHE A 102 0.61 -11.21 5.54
C PHE A 102 -0.38 -11.14 6.71
N LEU A 103 -0.09 -11.81 7.82
CA LEU A 103 -0.95 -11.76 9.02
C LEU A 103 -0.99 -10.35 9.61
N ASP A 104 0.14 -9.66 9.70
CA ASP A 104 0.21 -8.27 10.11
C ASP A 104 -0.59 -7.35 9.17
N TYR A 105 -0.54 -7.63 7.87
CA TYR A 105 -1.37 -6.92 6.90
C TYR A 105 -2.86 -7.14 7.16
N CYS A 106 -3.29 -8.41 7.37
CA CYS A 106 -4.67 -8.74 7.69
C CYS A 106 -5.11 -8.08 9.00
N GLU A 107 -4.25 -8.06 10.04
CA GLU A 107 -4.54 -7.41 11.32
C GLU A 107 -4.75 -5.92 11.18
N ARG A 108 -3.91 -5.24 10.40
CA ARG A 108 -4.07 -3.81 10.07
C ARG A 108 -5.36 -3.49 9.32
N LEU A 109 -5.98 -4.49 8.68
CA LEU A 109 -7.25 -4.36 7.99
C LEU A 109 -8.46 -4.62 8.88
N LYS A 110 -8.29 -5.23 10.06
CA LYS A 110 -9.38 -5.50 11.00
C LYS A 110 -10.10 -4.20 11.41
N GLY A 111 -11.41 -4.28 11.50
CA GLY A 111 -12.24 -3.16 11.93
C GLY A 111 -12.37 -2.00 10.92
N LYS A 112 -11.68 -2.04 9.76
CA LYS A 112 -11.84 -1.01 8.73
C LYS A 112 -13.01 -1.36 7.81
N PRO A 113 -13.97 -0.44 7.63
CA PRO A 113 -15.08 -0.67 6.70
C PRO A 113 -14.54 -0.76 5.28
N VAL A 114 -14.75 -1.91 4.63
CA VAL A 114 -14.41 -2.11 3.21
C VAL A 114 -15.30 -1.19 2.38
N TYR A 115 -14.69 -0.40 1.49
CA TYR A 115 -15.45 0.44 0.59
C TYR A 115 -15.93 -0.37 -0.64
N GLU A 116 -17.22 -0.41 -0.83
CA GLU A 116 -17.88 -1.01 -1.99
C GLU A 116 -18.82 0.03 -2.62
N PHE A 117 -18.54 0.45 -3.85
CA PHE A 117 -19.32 1.47 -4.56
C PHE A 117 -20.82 1.16 -4.62
N GLU A 118 -21.18 -0.09 -4.85
CA GLU A 118 -22.60 -0.52 -5.00
C GLU A 118 -23.37 -0.50 -3.67
N LYS A 119 -22.66 -0.60 -2.55
CA LYS A 119 -23.24 -0.58 -1.19
C LYS A 119 -23.11 0.78 -0.50
N ASP A 120 -22.47 1.75 -1.13
CA ASP A 120 -22.30 3.08 -0.57
C ASP A 120 -23.64 3.86 -0.65
N PRO A 121 -24.25 4.23 0.49
CA PRO A 121 -25.50 5.00 0.49
C PRO A 121 -25.33 6.39 -0.15
N ASP A 122 -24.10 6.95 -0.05
CA ASP A 122 -23.73 8.24 -0.61
C ASP A 122 -22.91 8.08 -1.91
N ARG A 123 -23.22 7.08 -2.72
CA ARG A 123 -22.50 6.88 -3.97
C ARG A 123 -22.70 8.05 -4.95
N PRO A 124 -21.66 8.45 -5.71
CA PRO A 124 -21.81 9.50 -6.72
C PRO A 124 -22.76 9.07 -7.85
N PHE A 125 -23.43 10.03 -8.44
CA PHE A 125 -24.32 9.83 -9.61
C PHE A 125 -23.51 9.49 -10.86
N ILE A 126 -22.96 8.28 -10.90
CA ILE A 126 -22.22 7.73 -12.03
C ILE A 126 -22.56 6.26 -12.17
N ASP A 127 -22.61 5.77 -13.39
CA ASP A 127 -22.79 4.34 -13.66
C ASP A 127 -21.64 3.50 -13.06
N ALA A 128 -21.95 2.33 -12.51
CA ALA A 128 -20.97 1.45 -11.88
C ALA A 128 -19.88 0.98 -12.85
N GLY A 129 -20.20 0.80 -14.14
CA GLY A 129 -19.24 0.45 -15.18
C GLY A 129 -18.27 1.59 -15.46
N GLN A 130 -18.79 2.82 -15.57
CA GLN A 130 -17.96 4.03 -15.71
C GLN A 130 -17.05 4.23 -14.50
N PHE A 131 -17.59 4.08 -13.28
CA PHE A 131 -16.79 4.17 -12.05
C PHE A 131 -15.65 3.15 -12.04
N LYS A 132 -15.93 1.88 -12.33
CA LYS A 132 -14.93 0.81 -12.45
C LYS A 132 -13.87 1.12 -13.51
N LYS A 133 -14.28 1.70 -14.65
CA LYS A 133 -13.37 2.11 -15.73
C LYS A 133 -12.41 3.22 -15.27
N ILE A 134 -12.89 4.25 -14.57
CA ILE A 134 -12.09 5.35 -14.04
C ILE A 134 -11.06 4.79 -13.02
N VAL A 135 -11.49 3.96 -12.09
CA VAL A 135 -10.60 3.32 -11.11
C VAL A 135 -9.55 2.46 -11.79
N SER A 136 -9.91 1.71 -12.84
CA SER A 136 -8.98 0.91 -13.62
C SER A 136 -7.93 1.77 -14.35
N GLN A 137 -8.35 2.87 -14.95
CA GLN A 137 -7.45 3.84 -15.59
C GLN A 137 -6.48 4.47 -14.60
N LEU A 138 -6.98 4.89 -13.42
CA LEU A 138 -6.13 5.44 -12.35
C LEU A 138 -5.09 4.42 -11.87
N LYS A 139 -5.47 3.14 -11.75
CA LYS A 139 -4.52 2.07 -11.39
C LYS A 139 -3.43 1.89 -12.42
N ALA A 140 -3.78 1.92 -13.70
CA ALA A 140 -2.83 1.73 -14.79
C ALA A 140 -1.92 2.96 -14.96
N LYS A 141 -2.50 4.15 -15.00
CA LYS A 141 -1.78 5.40 -15.30
C LYS A 141 -1.19 6.08 -14.06
N LYS A 142 -1.68 5.76 -12.85
CA LYS A 142 -1.31 6.36 -11.55
C LYS A 142 -1.75 7.81 -11.36
N ASN A 143 -2.27 8.47 -12.37
CA ASN A 143 -2.91 9.77 -12.29
C ASN A 143 -4.08 9.85 -13.27
N ILE A 144 -5.07 10.69 -12.95
CA ILE A 144 -6.19 11.05 -13.81
C ILE A 144 -6.57 12.50 -13.55
N ILE A 145 -7.20 13.13 -14.51
CA ILE A 145 -7.85 14.44 -14.38
C ILE A 145 -9.35 14.21 -14.48
N LEU A 146 -10.10 14.74 -13.51
CA LEU A 146 -11.56 14.79 -13.53
C LEU A 146 -11.99 16.18 -14.02
N GLU A 147 -12.59 16.24 -15.19
CA GLU A 147 -13.11 17.47 -15.80
C GLU A 147 -14.62 17.47 -15.81
N GLY A 148 -15.23 18.65 -15.69
CA GLY A 148 -16.67 18.84 -15.73
C GLY A 148 -17.10 20.19 -15.16
N ALA A 149 -18.37 20.54 -15.34
CA ALA A 149 -18.94 21.79 -14.87
C ALA A 149 -18.77 22.01 -13.36
N PRO A 150 -18.77 23.24 -12.87
CA PRO A 150 -18.84 23.52 -11.44
C PRO A 150 -20.08 22.86 -10.79
N GLY A 151 -19.92 22.38 -9.55
CA GLY A 151 -21.04 21.82 -8.80
C GLY A 151 -21.43 20.37 -9.12
N VAL A 152 -20.87 19.73 -10.14
CA VAL A 152 -21.21 18.33 -10.50
C VAL A 152 -20.61 17.26 -9.57
N GLY A 153 -20.00 17.65 -8.46
CA GLY A 153 -19.49 16.70 -7.45
C GLY A 153 -18.13 16.06 -7.79
N LYS A 154 -17.27 16.71 -8.58
CA LYS A 154 -15.93 16.19 -8.96
C LYS A 154 -15.09 15.82 -7.74
N THR A 155 -15.01 16.70 -6.74
CA THR A 155 -14.23 16.49 -5.50
C THR A 155 -14.79 15.32 -4.69
N PHE A 156 -16.11 15.20 -4.63
CA PHE A 156 -16.80 14.08 -3.99
C PHE A 156 -16.48 12.75 -4.71
N LEU A 157 -16.60 12.74 -6.03
CA LEU A 157 -16.25 11.58 -6.87
C LEU A 157 -14.77 11.19 -6.68
N ALA A 158 -13.84 12.16 -6.65
CA ALA A 158 -12.42 11.91 -6.43
C ALA A 158 -12.16 11.18 -5.11
N ARG A 159 -12.83 11.60 -4.02
CA ARG A 159 -12.73 10.94 -2.70
C ARG A 159 -13.28 9.50 -2.74
N LYS A 160 -14.41 9.26 -3.41
CA LYS A 160 -14.97 7.90 -3.55
C LYS A 160 -14.07 6.99 -4.42
N ILE A 161 -13.45 7.53 -5.46
CA ILE A 161 -12.42 6.82 -6.25
C ILE A 161 -11.21 6.48 -5.38
N ALA A 162 -10.79 7.40 -4.51
CA ALA A 162 -9.69 7.16 -3.57
C ALA A 162 -10.03 6.02 -2.60
N TYR A 163 -11.20 6.01 -1.98
CA TYR A 163 -11.64 4.89 -1.13
C TYR A 163 -11.67 3.56 -1.88
N GLN A 164 -12.17 3.54 -3.12
CA GLN A 164 -12.18 2.33 -3.93
C GLN A 164 -10.76 1.86 -4.29
N LEU A 165 -9.82 2.77 -4.50
CA LEU A 165 -8.42 2.44 -4.77
C LEU A 165 -7.73 1.89 -3.51
N ILE A 166 -7.91 2.55 -2.37
CA ILE A 166 -7.41 2.12 -1.05
C ILE A 166 -8.13 0.85 -0.61
N GLY A 167 -9.44 0.73 -0.92
CA GLY A 167 -10.35 -0.37 -0.58
C GLY A 167 -11.01 -0.27 0.77
N PHE A 168 -10.84 0.85 1.45
CA PHE A 168 -11.44 1.16 2.75
C PHE A 168 -11.85 2.62 2.79
N VAL A 169 -12.83 2.95 3.63
CA VAL A 169 -13.09 4.33 4.03
C VAL A 169 -12.00 4.73 5.02
N LYS A 170 -10.95 5.39 4.52
CA LYS A 170 -9.77 5.76 5.31
C LYS A 170 -9.18 7.08 4.82
N ASP A 171 -9.54 8.16 5.51
CA ASP A 171 -9.08 9.51 5.16
C ASP A 171 -7.58 9.72 5.41
N GLU A 172 -6.99 9.00 6.37
CA GLU A 172 -5.56 9.12 6.68
C GLU A 172 -4.61 8.82 5.50
N ASN A 173 -5.08 8.05 4.51
CA ASN A 173 -4.32 7.73 3.32
C ASN A 173 -4.69 8.63 2.12
N ILE A 174 -5.50 9.64 2.36
CA ILE A 174 -5.90 10.63 1.36
C ILE A 174 -5.41 11.98 1.83
N GLU A 175 -4.69 12.69 0.97
CA GLU A 175 -4.36 14.08 1.16
C GLU A 175 -5.04 14.89 0.07
N MET A 176 -5.62 16.03 0.41
CA MET A 176 -6.29 16.89 -0.55
C MET A 176 -5.84 18.34 -0.37
N VAL A 177 -5.43 18.94 -1.46
CA VAL A 177 -5.07 20.35 -1.52
C VAL A 177 -5.89 21.07 -2.58
N GLN A 178 -6.17 22.32 -2.35
CA GLN A 178 -6.80 23.19 -3.33
C GLN A 178 -5.77 24.18 -3.87
N PHE A 179 -5.57 24.21 -5.19
CA PHE A 179 -4.68 25.18 -5.79
C PHE A 179 -5.35 26.56 -5.89
N HIS A 180 -4.55 27.59 -5.74
CA HIS A 180 -4.92 29.01 -5.91
C HIS A 180 -3.73 29.78 -6.49
N GLN A 181 -3.95 31.03 -6.90
CA GLN A 181 -2.93 31.82 -7.62
C GLN A 181 -1.62 32.01 -6.84
N SER A 182 -1.69 32.09 -5.51
CA SER A 182 -0.50 32.28 -4.64
C SER A 182 0.16 30.96 -4.23
N TYR A 183 -0.34 29.79 -4.67
CA TYR A 183 0.24 28.49 -4.29
C TYR A 183 1.59 28.33 -4.99
N SER A 184 2.61 27.93 -4.24
CA SER A 184 3.99 27.89 -4.72
C SER A 184 4.63 26.49 -4.65
N TYR A 185 5.79 26.33 -5.27
CA TYR A 185 6.63 25.13 -5.15
C TYR A 185 7.03 24.85 -3.69
N GLU A 186 7.31 25.92 -2.94
CA GLU A 186 7.72 25.84 -1.54
C GLU A 186 6.59 25.32 -0.65
N ASP A 187 5.34 25.62 -0.98
CA ASP A 187 4.18 25.10 -0.25
C ASP A 187 3.89 23.64 -0.60
N PHE A 188 4.19 23.25 -1.85
CA PHE A 188 3.85 21.94 -2.37
C PHE A 188 4.97 20.91 -2.16
N VAL A 189 6.19 21.24 -2.50
CA VAL A 189 7.34 20.32 -2.47
C VAL A 189 8.24 20.59 -1.29
N GLN A 190 9.01 21.66 -1.33
CA GLN A 190 9.88 22.11 -0.24
C GLN A 190 10.42 23.51 -0.53
N GLY A 191 10.80 24.23 0.49
CA GLY A 191 11.36 25.57 0.37
C GLY A 191 12.15 26.00 1.56
N ILE A 192 12.83 27.14 1.41
CA ILE A 192 13.53 27.82 2.51
C ILE A 192 12.59 28.84 3.12
N ARG A 193 12.37 28.76 4.43
CA ARG A 193 11.47 29.63 5.18
C ARG A 193 12.22 30.26 6.36
N PRO A 194 11.82 31.48 6.82
CA PRO A 194 12.36 32.05 8.05
C PRO A 194 12.11 31.10 9.23
N SER A 195 13.13 30.97 10.09
CA SER A 195 13.03 30.19 11.35
C SER A 195 12.61 31.10 12.49
N GLU A 196 11.88 30.58 13.47
CA GLU A 196 11.50 31.31 14.69
C GLU A 196 12.72 31.65 15.57
N GLU A 197 13.80 30.87 15.46
CA GLU A 197 15.07 31.08 16.18
C GLU A 197 16.00 32.05 15.45
N GLY A 198 15.56 32.61 14.32
CA GLY A 198 16.36 33.47 13.45
C GLY A 198 17.07 32.69 12.35
N GLY A 199 17.30 33.35 11.20
CA GLY A 199 17.87 32.71 10.01
C GLY A 199 16.83 32.06 9.13
N PHE A 200 17.27 31.04 8.37
CA PHE A 200 16.44 30.34 7.40
C PHE A 200 16.57 28.83 7.59
N GLU A 201 15.45 28.12 7.48
CA GLU A 201 15.42 26.68 7.53
C GLU A 201 14.71 26.09 6.29
N ARG A 202 15.07 24.86 5.94
CA ARG A 202 14.36 24.13 4.90
C ARG A 202 13.13 23.46 5.51
N ARG A 203 11.94 23.79 4.97
CA ARG A 203 10.67 23.15 5.32
C ARG A 203 10.14 22.33 4.17
N ASN A 204 9.59 21.16 4.49
CA ASN A 204 8.91 20.34 3.52
C ASN A 204 7.54 20.91 3.20
N GLY A 205 7.13 20.77 1.93
CA GLY A 205 5.76 21.02 1.50
C GLY A 205 4.87 19.79 1.69
N ILE A 206 3.57 20.02 1.56
CA ILE A 206 2.54 19.00 1.84
C ILE A 206 2.69 17.72 1.00
N PHE A 207 3.07 17.85 -0.27
CA PHE A 207 3.27 16.70 -1.15
C PHE A 207 4.50 15.88 -0.77
N PHE A 208 5.58 16.53 -0.37
CA PHE A 208 6.80 15.85 0.10
C PHE A 208 6.53 15.04 1.37
N ASP A 209 5.83 15.63 2.33
CA ASP A 209 5.48 14.95 3.58
C ASP A 209 4.53 13.77 3.33
N PHE A 210 3.55 13.94 2.44
CA PHE A 210 2.67 12.87 2.03
C PHE A 210 3.42 11.72 1.35
N CYS A 211 4.35 12.02 0.45
CA CYS A 211 5.22 11.01 -0.19
C CYS A 211 6.10 10.29 0.85
N SER A 212 6.61 11.02 1.85
CA SER A 212 7.40 10.45 2.93
C SER A 212 6.58 9.50 3.80
N LYS A 213 5.32 9.86 4.10
CA LYS A 213 4.36 8.98 4.79
C LYS A 213 4.07 7.72 3.97
N ALA A 214 3.81 7.87 2.67
CA ALA A 214 3.55 6.74 1.78
C ALA A 214 4.75 5.79 1.68
N ARG A 215 5.98 6.32 1.66
CA ARG A 215 7.23 5.53 1.63
C ARG A 215 7.41 4.68 2.87
N ARG A 216 6.97 5.15 4.05
CA ARG A 216 7.03 4.40 5.32
C ARG A 216 6.01 3.26 5.39
N SER A 217 5.01 3.24 4.50
CA SER A 217 3.95 2.24 4.47
C SER A 217 3.76 1.69 3.05
N PRO A 218 4.76 0.99 2.49
CA PRO A 218 4.78 0.57 1.07
C PRO A 218 3.69 -0.46 0.72
N ASP A 219 3.13 -1.11 1.71
CA ASP A 219 2.03 -2.08 1.64
C ASP A 219 0.64 -1.42 1.54
N GLN A 220 0.55 -0.10 1.73
CA GLN A 220 -0.70 0.65 1.67
C GLN A 220 -0.79 1.47 0.37
N GLN A 221 -2.04 1.75 -0.04
CA GLN A 221 -2.30 2.69 -1.12
C GLN A 221 -2.55 4.08 -0.52
N PHE A 222 -1.96 5.08 -1.15
CA PHE A 222 -2.14 6.49 -0.82
C PHE A 222 -2.64 7.24 -2.04
N VAL A 223 -3.50 8.23 -1.83
CA VAL A 223 -4.09 9.03 -2.91
C VAL A 223 -3.94 10.50 -2.57
N PHE A 224 -3.29 11.24 -3.46
CA PHE A 224 -3.18 12.69 -3.38
C PHE A 224 -4.19 13.32 -4.35
N ILE A 225 -5.04 14.22 -3.85
CA ILE A 225 -6.08 14.90 -4.63
C ILE A 225 -5.69 16.38 -4.73
N ILE A 226 -5.64 16.89 -5.95
CA ILE A 226 -5.48 18.30 -6.22
C ILE A 226 -6.81 18.84 -6.74
N ASP A 227 -7.44 19.68 -5.95
CA ASP A 227 -8.67 20.38 -6.37
C ASP A 227 -8.33 21.72 -7.01
N GLU A 228 -9.17 22.20 -7.91
CA GLU A 228 -8.99 23.46 -8.64
C GLU A 228 -7.60 23.62 -9.29
N ILE A 229 -7.08 22.53 -9.88
CA ILE A 229 -5.72 22.48 -10.44
C ILE A 229 -5.46 23.61 -11.47
N ASN A 230 -6.49 24.08 -12.15
CA ASN A 230 -6.43 25.15 -13.14
C ASN A 230 -6.29 26.56 -12.53
N ARG A 231 -6.53 26.73 -11.23
CA ARG A 231 -6.39 28.04 -10.56
C ARG A 231 -4.96 28.37 -10.15
N GLY A 232 -4.08 27.38 -10.10
CA GLY A 232 -2.66 27.56 -9.81
C GLY A 232 -1.80 27.56 -11.07
N ASN A 233 -0.61 28.12 -10.97
CA ASN A 233 0.40 27.95 -12.01
C ASN A 233 1.07 26.57 -11.86
N ILE A 234 0.53 25.58 -12.56
CA ILE A 234 0.93 24.16 -12.44
C ILE A 234 2.45 23.98 -12.65
N SER A 235 3.01 24.65 -13.67
CA SER A 235 4.44 24.56 -13.98
C SER A 235 5.31 25.11 -12.83
N LYS A 236 4.88 26.23 -12.21
CA LYS A 236 5.56 26.81 -11.05
C LYS A 236 5.44 25.93 -9.80
N ILE A 237 4.25 25.35 -9.54
CA ILE A 237 3.97 24.55 -8.34
C ILE A 237 4.66 23.18 -8.41
N LEU A 238 4.59 22.50 -9.54
CA LEU A 238 5.14 21.16 -9.70
C LEU A 238 6.65 21.20 -10.06
N GLY A 239 7.11 22.28 -10.68
CA GLY A 239 8.50 22.41 -11.10
C GLY A 239 8.99 21.18 -11.86
N GLU A 240 10.12 20.63 -11.47
CA GLU A 240 10.73 19.44 -12.05
C GLU A 240 9.87 18.18 -11.94
N LEU A 241 8.94 18.12 -10.99
CA LEU A 241 8.04 16.97 -10.82
C LEU A 241 7.05 16.82 -11.98
N MET A 242 6.83 17.86 -12.78
CA MET A 242 5.96 17.79 -13.99
C MET A 242 6.33 16.61 -14.88
N MET A 243 7.62 16.35 -15.04
CA MET A 243 8.12 15.25 -15.88
C MET A 243 7.68 13.88 -15.35
N LEU A 244 7.52 13.72 -14.04
CA LEU A 244 7.16 12.44 -13.40
C LEU A 244 5.66 12.10 -13.51
N ILE A 245 4.84 13.01 -14.02
CA ILE A 245 3.43 12.74 -14.37
C ILE A 245 3.37 11.69 -15.47
N GLU A 246 4.33 11.71 -16.41
CA GLU A 246 4.44 10.75 -17.49
C GLU A 246 4.88 9.37 -16.97
N ALA A 247 4.18 8.31 -17.39
CA ALA A 247 4.39 6.97 -16.85
C ALA A 247 5.78 6.38 -17.18
N ASP A 248 6.32 6.71 -18.34
CA ASP A 248 7.64 6.25 -18.82
C ASP A 248 8.80 6.94 -18.08
N LYS A 249 8.58 8.14 -17.53
CA LYS A 249 9.58 8.93 -16.77
C LYS A 249 9.69 8.55 -15.28
N ARG A 250 8.92 7.56 -14.79
CA ARG A 250 8.92 7.14 -13.37
C ARG A 250 9.94 6.04 -13.05
N LYS A 251 10.86 5.76 -13.95
CA LYS A 251 11.93 4.79 -13.75
C LYS A 251 13.12 5.43 -13.01
N LYS A 252 13.91 4.62 -12.30
CA LYS A 252 15.09 5.11 -11.54
C LYS A 252 16.06 5.95 -12.37
N GLN A 253 16.21 5.65 -13.67
CA GLN A 253 17.07 6.42 -14.59
C GLN A 253 16.61 7.87 -14.81
N TYR A 254 15.35 8.18 -14.50
CA TYR A 254 14.78 9.53 -14.57
C TYR A 254 14.60 10.15 -13.19
N ALA A 255 15.30 9.61 -12.17
CA ALA A 255 15.26 10.22 -10.85
C ALA A 255 15.79 11.66 -10.93
N ILE A 256 15.02 12.59 -10.40
CA ILE A 256 15.33 14.02 -10.39
C ILE A 256 15.81 14.42 -9.01
N LYS A 257 16.78 15.30 -8.98
CA LYS A 257 17.20 15.97 -7.76
C LYS A 257 16.27 17.17 -7.53
N LEU A 258 15.72 17.29 -6.35
CA LEU A 258 14.86 18.43 -6.01
C LEU A 258 15.70 19.71 -5.86
N THR A 259 15.10 20.85 -6.18
CA THR A 259 15.76 22.15 -6.19
C THR A 259 16.45 22.49 -4.86
N TYR A 260 15.85 22.11 -3.73
CA TYR A 260 16.38 22.39 -2.37
C TYR A 260 16.94 21.13 -1.67
N SER A 261 17.31 20.06 -2.41
CA SER A 261 17.82 18.80 -1.85
C SER A 261 19.34 18.79 -1.70
#